data_cf194537ff112c8b199c322f7c0b0e3d
#
_entry.id   cf194537ff112c8b199c322f7c0b0e3d
#
_cell.length_a   1.000
_cell.length_b   1.000
_cell.length_c   1.000
_cell.angle_alpha   90.00
_cell.angle_beta   90.00
_cell.angle_gamma   90.00
#
_symmetry.space_group_name_H-M   'P 1'
#
loop_
_entity.id
_entity.type
_entity.pdbx_description
1 polymer ?
#
loop_
_entity_poly.entity_id
_entity_poly.type
_entity_poly.pdbx_seq_one_letter_code
_entity_poly.pdbx_strand_id
1 'polypeptide(L)'
;MNDILLEVDDLGVGYGADKILKDISFTIRKGENWAVVGAMGSGKSTLAKSLCGRLFRTGNVRYFDSDKHVHVYLVEQQHQFKNRSNVNEFYLQQRFNSSDSEDSYTIGEELAEENQQEAKFWIDLFKMQSHWDKPILQLSNGENKRLQMVKALLKHPNFLIFDNPYLGLDTEGRKLLNDALNKINQQGIPFLLINSPIEMPEIISHVLVLQDGGIVWKGKACDYDAMQFRNFHLVEFEQKLNELIQTRVMFESFVQAVKMEDVQIKYGQRTILQHQNWDIQKGDAWALKGPNGAGKSTMISMITADNPQSYSQKLWLFDRKRGSGESIWEIKKRIGFVSPELHLYFKNTGKCLSVVGSGMLDTLGLFKPLTEEQKHRSLLWLDVLGIAHLAEKEFYKISQGEQRMVLLARALVKNPPLLILDEPCQGIDAGQIDHIKKVLDYLVEHSDTTLIYVSHYESDIPKCVKQTKELTIQKVSLPPIE
;
A
#
# COMPACT_ATOMS: atom_id res chain seq x y z
N MET A 1 -40.33 22.29 -5.62
CA MET A 1 -38.91 22.65 -5.85
C MET A 1 -38.12 21.36 -6.01
N ASN A 2 -37.26 21.28 -7.00
CA ASN A 2 -36.54 20.03 -7.28
C ASN A 2 -35.50 19.80 -6.17
N ASP A 3 -35.70 18.78 -5.34
CA ASP A 3 -34.87 18.46 -4.17
C ASP A 3 -33.61 17.65 -4.57
N ILE A 4 -33.45 17.42 -5.87
CA ILE A 4 -32.35 16.68 -6.46
C ILE A 4 -31.12 17.58 -6.55
N LEU A 5 -29.97 17.08 -6.11
CA LEU A 5 -28.66 17.72 -6.25
C LEU A 5 -27.85 17.13 -7.41
N LEU A 6 -27.82 15.82 -7.51
CA LEU A 6 -27.10 15.07 -8.53
C LEU A 6 -27.98 13.92 -9.05
N GLU A 7 -28.07 13.81 -10.37
CA GLU A 7 -28.69 12.69 -11.06
C GLU A 7 -27.67 12.05 -11.99
N VAL A 8 -27.48 10.76 -11.85
CA VAL A 8 -26.63 9.92 -12.70
C VAL A 8 -27.52 8.89 -13.36
N ASP A 9 -27.48 8.84 -14.69
CA ASP A 9 -28.34 8.00 -15.52
C ASP A 9 -27.50 7.29 -16.57
N ASP A 10 -27.48 5.94 -16.49
CA ASP A 10 -26.78 5.01 -17.40
C ASP A 10 -25.30 5.36 -17.63
N LEU A 11 -24.60 5.74 -16.54
CA LEU A 11 -23.20 6.12 -16.62
C LEU A 11 -22.33 4.89 -16.91
N GLY A 12 -21.60 4.93 -18.02
CA GLY A 12 -20.58 3.97 -18.38
C GLY A 12 -19.22 4.64 -18.58
N VAL A 13 -18.15 3.95 -18.18
CA VAL A 13 -16.74 4.38 -18.38
C VAL A 13 -15.92 3.20 -18.82
N GLY A 14 -15.11 3.35 -19.86
CA GLY A 14 -14.24 2.28 -20.33
C GLY A 14 -13.16 2.78 -21.27
N TYR A 15 -12.18 1.91 -21.52
CA TYR A 15 -11.11 2.10 -22.49
C TYR A 15 -11.23 1.00 -23.56
N GLY A 16 -11.68 1.36 -24.76
CA GLY A 16 -11.91 0.37 -25.83
C GLY A 16 -13.05 -0.59 -25.49
N ALA A 17 -12.80 -1.90 -25.51
CA ALA A 17 -13.78 -2.94 -25.21
C ALA A 17 -14.01 -3.17 -23.70
N ASP A 18 -13.10 -2.72 -22.85
CA ASP A 18 -13.16 -2.96 -21.42
C ASP A 18 -13.94 -1.85 -20.71
N LYS A 19 -15.15 -2.18 -20.26
CA LYS A 19 -15.97 -1.28 -19.43
C LYS A 19 -15.58 -1.43 -17.96
N ILE A 20 -15.08 -0.33 -17.34
CA ILE A 20 -14.77 -0.25 -15.91
C ILE A 20 -16.02 0.03 -15.10
N LEU A 21 -16.91 0.91 -15.62
CA LEU A 21 -18.23 1.18 -15.03
C LEU A 21 -19.32 0.83 -16.07
N LYS A 22 -20.39 0.22 -15.57
CA LYS A 22 -21.50 -0.30 -16.38
C LYS A 22 -22.82 0.11 -15.77
N ASP A 23 -23.63 0.82 -16.54
CA ASP A 23 -25.05 1.08 -16.26
C ASP A 23 -25.29 1.68 -14.86
N ILE A 24 -24.43 2.61 -14.42
CA ILE A 24 -24.48 3.24 -13.10
C ILE A 24 -25.59 4.29 -13.08
N SER A 25 -26.64 4.08 -12.26
CA SER A 25 -27.75 5.02 -12.11
C SER A 25 -28.11 5.22 -10.65
N PHE A 26 -28.05 6.48 -10.17
CA PHE A 26 -28.45 6.87 -8.82
C PHE A 26 -28.74 8.38 -8.74
N THR A 27 -29.39 8.81 -7.65
CA THR A 27 -29.77 10.19 -7.42
C THR A 27 -29.39 10.59 -6.01
N ILE A 28 -28.73 11.74 -5.85
CA ILE A 28 -28.43 12.38 -4.54
C ILE A 28 -29.32 13.59 -4.39
N ARG A 29 -29.96 13.72 -3.21
CA ARG A 29 -30.82 14.87 -2.87
C ARG A 29 -30.06 15.87 -2.00
N LYS A 30 -30.57 17.09 -1.92
CA LYS A 30 -30.01 18.14 -1.03
C LYS A 30 -30.05 17.67 0.41
N GLY A 31 -28.95 17.84 1.13
CA GLY A 31 -28.82 17.41 2.52
C GLY A 31 -28.45 15.94 2.72
N GLU A 32 -28.27 15.17 1.64
CA GLU A 32 -27.77 13.81 1.72
C GLU A 32 -26.25 13.77 1.57
N ASN A 33 -25.59 13.03 2.48
CA ASN A 33 -24.18 12.64 2.35
C ASN A 33 -24.11 11.14 2.02
N TRP A 34 -23.45 10.84 0.95
CA TRP A 34 -23.37 9.47 0.43
C TRP A 34 -21.99 8.86 0.63
N ALA A 35 -21.94 7.58 0.94
CA ALA A 35 -20.73 6.79 0.85
C ALA A 35 -20.78 5.83 -0.35
N VAL A 36 -19.70 5.74 -1.10
CA VAL A 36 -19.49 4.70 -2.12
C VAL A 36 -18.49 3.71 -1.57
N VAL A 37 -18.92 2.48 -1.39
CA VAL A 37 -18.10 1.37 -0.88
C VAL A 37 -18.04 0.25 -1.91
N GLY A 38 -17.09 -0.65 -1.75
CA GLY A 38 -16.89 -1.76 -2.67
C GLY A 38 -15.48 -2.30 -2.60
N ALA A 39 -15.25 -3.46 -3.21
CA ALA A 39 -13.92 -4.04 -3.32
C ALA A 39 -12.94 -3.11 -4.04
N MET A 40 -11.64 -3.35 -3.83
CA MET A 40 -10.62 -2.74 -4.64
C MET A 40 -10.83 -3.15 -6.10
N GLY A 41 -10.62 -2.18 -7.04
CA GLY A 41 -10.89 -2.44 -8.45
C GLY A 41 -12.37 -2.33 -8.86
N SER A 42 -13.34 -2.18 -7.95
CA SER A 42 -14.77 -2.08 -8.28
C SER A 42 -15.19 -0.83 -9.06
N GLY A 43 -14.27 0.12 -9.31
CA GLY A 43 -14.54 1.32 -10.10
C GLY A 43 -14.83 2.60 -9.29
N LYS A 44 -14.69 2.60 -7.95
CA LYS A 44 -15.01 3.74 -7.06
C LYS A 44 -14.31 5.04 -7.46
N SER A 45 -12.97 5.00 -7.59
CA SER A 45 -12.18 6.19 -7.99
C SER A 45 -12.48 6.61 -9.43
N THR A 46 -12.82 5.65 -10.31
CA THR A 46 -13.28 5.92 -11.66
C THR A 46 -14.62 6.65 -11.63
N LEU A 47 -15.56 6.24 -10.77
CA LEU A 47 -16.82 6.94 -10.56
C LEU A 47 -16.57 8.38 -10.09
N ALA A 48 -15.72 8.60 -9.06
CA ALA A 48 -15.39 9.93 -8.58
C ALA A 48 -14.87 10.86 -9.68
N LYS A 49 -13.88 10.38 -10.45
CA LYS A 49 -13.31 11.14 -11.58
C LYS A 49 -14.32 11.42 -12.68
N SER A 50 -15.22 10.48 -12.93
CA SER A 50 -16.29 10.63 -13.95
C SER A 50 -17.32 11.67 -13.51
N LEU A 51 -17.71 11.69 -12.24
CA LEU A 51 -18.59 12.70 -11.68
C LEU A 51 -18.00 14.11 -11.80
N CYS A 52 -16.68 14.26 -11.64
CA CYS A 52 -15.98 15.53 -11.83
C CYS A 52 -15.70 15.88 -13.31
N GLY A 53 -16.16 15.08 -14.26
CA GLY A 53 -15.93 15.34 -15.68
C GLY A 53 -14.48 15.14 -16.15
N ARG A 54 -13.65 14.43 -15.36
CA ARG A 54 -12.23 14.18 -15.66
C ARG A 54 -11.98 12.97 -16.55
N LEU A 55 -13.02 12.17 -16.81
CA LEU A 55 -12.96 11.00 -17.68
C LEU A 55 -14.05 11.07 -18.75
N PHE A 56 -13.74 10.52 -19.93
CA PHE A 56 -14.74 10.31 -20.96
C PHE A 56 -15.75 9.27 -20.46
N ARG A 57 -17.04 9.57 -20.63
CA ARG A 57 -18.14 8.75 -20.14
C ARG A 57 -19.28 8.68 -21.13
N THR A 58 -20.04 7.61 -21.10
CA THR A 58 -21.37 7.48 -21.69
C THR A 58 -22.44 7.74 -20.63
N GLY A 59 -23.68 7.95 -21.05
CA GLY A 59 -24.78 8.28 -20.13
C GLY A 59 -24.76 9.74 -19.67
N ASN A 60 -25.62 10.06 -18.71
CA ASN A 60 -25.85 11.42 -18.27
C ASN A 60 -25.46 11.63 -16.80
N VAL A 61 -24.79 12.74 -16.52
CA VAL A 61 -24.55 13.23 -15.15
C VAL A 61 -25.01 14.67 -15.12
N ARG A 62 -26.04 14.95 -14.31
CA ARG A 62 -26.67 16.26 -14.19
C ARG A 62 -26.60 16.73 -12.74
N TYR A 63 -26.14 17.97 -12.57
CA TYR A 63 -26.15 18.64 -11.29
C TYR A 63 -27.25 19.71 -11.28
N PHE A 64 -28.02 19.76 -10.21
CA PHE A 64 -29.11 20.70 -10.07
C PHE A 64 -28.80 21.66 -8.91
N ASP A 65 -28.49 22.89 -9.26
CA ASP A 65 -28.51 24.00 -8.30
C ASP A 65 -29.35 25.14 -8.87
N SER A 66 -30.05 25.85 -8.00
CA SER A 66 -31.10 26.79 -8.38
C SER A 66 -30.60 28.01 -9.17
N ASP A 67 -29.30 28.35 -9.10
CA ASP A 67 -28.81 29.63 -9.62
C ASP A 67 -27.44 29.66 -10.32
N LYS A 68 -26.65 28.55 -10.38
CA LYS A 68 -25.28 28.60 -10.92
C LYS A 68 -24.77 27.25 -11.44
N HIS A 69 -23.72 27.30 -12.25
CA HIS A 69 -22.90 26.10 -12.54
C HIS A 69 -22.44 25.46 -11.25
N VAL A 70 -22.83 24.19 -11.03
CA VAL A 70 -22.43 23.44 -9.83
C VAL A 70 -20.93 23.18 -9.88
N HIS A 71 -20.22 23.69 -8.89
CA HIS A 71 -18.79 23.48 -8.73
C HIS A 71 -18.53 22.22 -7.91
N VAL A 72 -18.14 21.14 -8.59
CA VAL A 72 -17.78 19.84 -7.97
C VAL A 72 -16.27 19.77 -7.78
N TYR A 73 -15.84 19.47 -6.57
CA TYR A 73 -14.42 19.33 -6.29
C TYR A 73 -14.07 17.93 -5.76
N LEU A 74 -13.03 17.33 -6.36
CA LEU A 74 -12.50 16.02 -5.96
C LEU A 74 -11.25 16.19 -5.12
N VAL A 75 -11.31 15.74 -3.87
CA VAL A 75 -10.16 15.56 -2.99
C VAL A 75 -9.59 14.15 -3.24
N GLU A 76 -8.51 14.09 -3.99
CA GLU A 76 -7.89 12.84 -4.40
C GLU A 76 -7.16 12.15 -3.24
N GLN A 77 -6.90 10.86 -3.40
CA GLN A 77 -6.16 10.05 -2.43
C GLN A 77 -4.73 10.57 -2.25
N GLN A 78 -4.06 10.95 -3.33
CA GLN A 78 -2.70 11.50 -3.33
C GLN A 78 -2.73 13.03 -3.41
N HIS A 79 -1.86 13.69 -2.65
CA HIS A 79 -1.67 15.13 -2.76
C HIS A 79 -0.79 15.48 -3.95
N GLN A 80 -1.12 16.59 -4.61
CA GLN A 80 -0.36 17.13 -5.75
C GLN A 80 0.27 18.47 -5.38
N PHE A 81 0.97 18.53 -4.22
CA PHE A 81 1.71 19.74 -3.89
C PHE A 81 2.96 19.82 -4.77
N LYS A 82 3.24 21.01 -5.28
CA LYS A 82 4.42 21.32 -6.06
C LYS A 82 5.43 22.03 -5.19
N ASN A 83 6.71 21.78 -5.39
CA ASN A 83 7.78 22.58 -4.80
C ASN A 83 8.00 23.88 -5.59
N ARG A 84 8.85 24.78 -5.09
CA ARG A 84 9.18 26.06 -5.76
C ARG A 84 9.77 25.84 -7.16
N SER A 85 10.49 24.75 -7.37
CA SER A 85 11.05 24.33 -8.66
C SER A 85 10.01 23.72 -9.62
N ASN A 86 8.73 23.65 -9.24
CA ASN A 86 7.62 23.11 -10.04
C ASN A 86 7.79 21.64 -10.47
N VAL A 87 8.60 20.85 -9.76
CA VAL A 87 8.93 19.46 -10.06
C VAL A 87 8.22 18.55 -9.07
N ASN A 88 7.25 17.75 -9.52
CA ASN A 88 6.52 16.80 -8.69
C ASN A 88 7.37 15.57 -8.29
N GLU A 89 8.44 15.29 -9.03
CA GLU A 89 9.21 14.04 -8.91
C GLU A 89 10.17 14.02 -7.70
N PHE A 90 10.58 15.19 -7.20
CA PHE A 90 11.52 15.30 -6.07
C PHE A 90 10.85 15.31 -4.69
N TYR A 91 9.54 15.43 -4.61
CA TYR A 91 8.81 15.56 -3.34
C TYR A 91 9.10 14.42 -2.35
N LEU A 92 9.26 13.19 -2.83
CA LEU A 92 9.50 12.01 -1.97
C LEU A 92 10.99 11.87 -1.58
N GLN A 93 11.92 12.32 -2.41
CA GLN A 93 13.35 12.30 -2.09
C GLN A 93 13.74 13.42 -1.12
N GLN A 94 13.13 14.60 -1.25
CA GLN A 94 13.39 15.77 -0.42
C GLN A 94 12.92 15.61 1.04
N ARG A 95 11.94 14.75 1.30
CA ARG A 95 11.44 14.51 2.67
C ARG A 95 12.50 13.91 3.62
N PHE A 96 13.53 13.29 3.08
CA PHE A 96 14.61 12.63 3.85
C PHE A 96 15.93 13.39 3.84
N ASN A 97 16.08 14.42 3.03
CA ASN A 97 17.26 15.26 2.98
C ASN A 97 17.00 16.58 3.72
N SER A 98 17.67 16.79 4.84
CA SER A 98 17.53 18.00 5.67
C SER A 98 17.95 19.31 4.96
N SER A 99 18.69 19.22 3.84
CA SER A 99 19.12 20.36 3.02
C SER A 99 18.08 20.85 2.01
N ASP A 100 17.03 20.03 1.69
CA ASP A 100 16.06 20.33 0.64
C ASP A 100 14.77 20.99 1.17
N SER A 101 14.69 21.28 2.49
CA SER A 101 13.55 21.95 3.10
C SER A 101 13.35 23.41 2.62
N GLU A 102 14.40 24.02 2.06
CA GLU A 102 14.34 25.41 1.55
C GLU A 102 13.56 25.55 0.24
N ASP A 103 13.36 24.47 -0.51
CA ASP A 103 12.59 24.47 -1.77
C ASP A 103 11.09 24.18 -1.56
N SER A 104 10.64 24.01 -0.31
CA SER A 104 9.22 23.76 0.01
C SER A 104 8.49 25.04 0.39
N TYR A 105 7.26 25.21 -0.11
CA TYR A 105 6.35 26.21 0.39
C TYR A 105 5.91 25.89 1.82
N THR A 106 5.71 26.91 2.65
CA THR A 106 4.96 26.79 3.90
C THR A 106 3.45 26.74 3.62
N ILE A 107 2.63 26.34 4.60
CA ILE A 107 1.16 26.40 4.44
C ILE A 107 0.70 27.83 4.13
N GLY A 108 1.27 28.84 4.82
CA GLY A 108 0.92 30.24 4.59
C GLY A 108 1.28 30.70 3.17
N GLU A 109 2.44 30.31 2.65
CA GLU A 109 2.85 30.62 1.27
C GLU A 109 1.98 29.90 0.24
N GLU A 110 1.62 28.64 0.46
CA GLU A 110 0.74 27.85 -0.42
C GLU A 110 -0.67 28.44 -0.52
N LEU A 111 -1.14 29.09 0.54
CA LEU A 111 -2.45 29.74 0.61
C LEU A 111 -2.39 31.25 0.40
N ALA A 112 -1.22 31.81 -0.02
CA ALA A 112 -1.03 33.26 -0.12
C ALA A 112 -1.96 33.94 -1.13
N GLU A 113 -2.31 33.25 -2.22
CA GLU A 113 -3.20 33.74 -3.27
C GLU A 113 -4.70 33.62 -2.93
N GLU A 114 -5.04 32.90 -1.85
CA GLU A 114 -6.42 32.66 -1.42
C GLU A 114 -6.89 33.78 -0.46
N ASN A 115 -8.19 33.84 -0.22
CA ASN A 115 -8.74 34.77 0.78
C ASN A 115 -8.17 34.44 2.17
N GLN A 116 -7.32 35.32 2.71
CA GLN A 116 -6.58 35.09 3.94
C GLN A 116 -7.46 34.95 5.19
N GLN A 117 -8.62 35.63 5.24
CA GLN A 117 -9.55 35.49 6.37
C GLN A 117 -10.20 34.11 6.34
N GLU A 118 -10.61 33.68 5.17
CA GLU A 118 -11.24 32.38 4.97
C GLU A 118 -10.23 31.23 5.13
N ALA A 119 -9.02 31.37 4.59
CA ALA A 119 -7.95 30.41 4.78
C ALA A 119 -7.64 30.21 6.27
N LYS A 120 -7.51 31.29 7.04
CA LYS A 120 -7.31 31.19 8.49
C LYS A 120 -8.49 30.56 9.21
N PHE A 121 -9.72 30.85 8.81
CA PHE A 121 -10.92 30.21 9.36
C PHE A 121 -10.89 28.70 9.19
N TRP A 122 -10.60 28.21 7.97
CA TRP A 122 -10.53 26.77 7.70
C TRP A 122 -9.33 26.10 8.38
N ILE A 123 -8.16 26.74 8.39
CA ILE A 123 -6.96 26.28 9.10
C ILE A 123 -7.24 26.13 10.59
N ASP A 124 -7.96 27.08 11.20
CA ASP A 124 -8.39 27.06 12.60
C ASP A 124 -9.34 25.90 12.86
N LEU A 125 -10.35 25.77 11.99
CA LEU A 125 -11.37 24.73 12.06
C LEU A 125 -10.76 23.31 12.00
N PHE A 126 -9.70 23.14 11.21
CA PHE A 126 -8.98 21.86 11.04
C PHE A 126 -7.83 21.69 12.04
N LYS A 127 -7.69 22.59 13.03
CA LYS A 127 -6.65 22.56 14.08
C LYS A 127 -5.23 22.53 13.51
N MET A 128 -4.95 23.39 12.56
CA MET A 128 -3.65 23.48 11.87
C MET A 128 -2.93 24.81 12.08
N GLN A 129 -3.35 25.65 13.03
CA GLN A 129 -2.76 26.97 13.26
C GLN A 129 -1.25 26.92 13.55
N SER A 130 -0.84 25.95 14.37
CA SER A 130 0.56 25.76 14.73
C SER A 130 1.45 25.31 13.55
N HIS A 131 0.85 24.97 12.41
CA HIS A 131 1.55 24.50 11.21
C HIS A 131 1.63 25.55 10.11
N TRP A 132 1.13 26.79 10.34
CA TRP A 132 1.05 27.83 9.33
C TRP A 132 2.40 28.12 8.64
N ASP A 133 3.48 28.17 9.42
CA ASP A 133 4.84 28.44 8.93
C ASP A 133 5.63 27.12 8.67
N LYS A 134 4.98 25.96 8.80
CA LYS A 134 5.63 24.67 8.59
C LYS A 134 5.72 24.37 7.09
N PRO A 135 6.89 23.94 6.58
CA PRO A 135 7.02 23.47 5.21
C PRO A 135 6.08 22.30 4.91
N ILE A 136 5.40 22.32 3.77
CA ILE A 136 4.42 21.29 3.38
C ILE A 136 5.07 19.90 3.33
N LEU A 137 6.34 19.81 2.94
CA LEU A 137 7.12 18.57 2.93
C LEU A 137 7.25 17.90 4.31
N GLN A 138 7.19 18.68 5.38
CA GLN A 138 7.31 18.18 6.75
C GLN A 138 5.97 17.80 7.38
N LEU A 139 4.86 17.96 6.64
CA LEU A 139 3.55 17.56 7.12
C LEU A 139 3.41 16.04 7.15
N SER A 140 2.81 15.52 8.21
CA SER A 140 2.35 14.13 8.26
C SER A 140 1.25 13.86 7.21
N ASN A 141 0.96 12.61 6.94
CA ASN A 141 -0.11 12.26 6.00
C ASN A 141 -1.47 12.85 6.41
N GLY A 142 -1.78 12.84 7.72
CA GLY A 142 -3.00 13.43 8.25
C GLY A 142 -3.05 14.96 8.12
N GLU A 143 -1.92 15.64 8.37
CA GLU A 143 -1.80 17.09 8.19
C GLU A 143 -1.95 17.49 6.72
N ASN A 144 -1.30 16.75 5.83
CA ASN A 144 -1.44 16.94 4.38
C ASN A 144 -2.89 16.75 3.90
N LYS A 145 -3.59 15.75 4.42
CA LYS A 145 -4.98 15.49 4.04
C LYS A 145 -5.89 16.63 4.49
N ARG A 146 -5.68 17.15 5.71
CA ARG A 146 -6.42 18.32 6.20
C ARG A 146 -6.14 19.57 5.37
N LEU A 147 -4.88 19.80 4.97
CA LEU A 147 -4.53 20.90 4.07
C LEU A 147 -5.22 20.77 2.70
N GLN A 148 -5.29 19.56 2.13
CA GLN A 148 -6.04 19.32 0.89
C GLN A 148 -7.52 19.68 1.03
N MET A 149 -8.13 19.35 2.17
CA MET A 149 -9.53 19.73 2.45
C MET A 149 -9.71 21.23 2.56
N VAL A 150 -8.81 21.94 3.25
CA VAL A 150 -8.81 23.41 3.30
C VAL A 150 -8.75 23.98 1.89
N LYS A 151 -7.82 23.53 1.06
CA LYS A 151 -7.70 24.00 -0.34
C LYS A 151 -8.96 23.72 -1.16
N ALA A 152 -9.59 22.55 -0.95
CA ALA A 152 -10.85 22.21 -1.61
C ALA A 152 -11.98 23.17 -1.22
N LEU A 153 -12.09 23.49 0.06
CA LEU A 153 -13.13 24.38 0.59
C LEU A 153 -12.97 25.83 0.15
N LEU A 154 -11.73 26.31 0.04
CA LEU A 154 -11.41 27.65 -0.50
C LEU A 154 -11.82 27.83 -1.98
N LYS A 155 -12.09 26.74 -2.70
CA LYS A 155 -12.66 26.80 -4.06
C LYS A 155 -14.19 26.92 -4.08
N HIS A 156 -14.84 27.10 -2.93
CA HIS A 156 -16.29 27.23 -2.76
C HIS A 156 -17.09 26.15 -3.51
N PRO A 157 -16.85 24.86 -3.24
CA PRO A 157 -17.55 23.78 -3.94
C PRO A 157 -19.00 23.71 -3.49
N ASN A 158 -19.91 23.45 -4.45
CA ASN A 158 -21.30 23.10 -4.14
C ASN A 158 -21.45 21.63 -3.76
N PHE A 159 -20.47 20.79 -4.19
CA PHE A 159 -20.44 19.37 -3.90
C PHE A 159 -18.99 18.88 -3.80
N LEU A 160 -18.68 18.14 -2.74
CA LEU A 160 -17.36 17.56 -2.51
C LEU A 160 -17.36 16.06 -2.77
N ILE A 161 -16.29 15.57 -3.36
CA ILE A 161 -16.02 14.13 -3.48
C ILE A 161 -14.69 13.83 -2.81
N PHE A 162 -14.68 12.91 -1.85
CA PHE A 162 -13.48 12.46 -1.14
C PHE A 162 -13.12 11.05 -1.60
N ASP A 163 -11.93 10.87 -2.16
CA ASP A 163 -11.45 9.54 -2.57
C ASP A 163 -10.51 8.98 -1.50
N ASN A 164 -10.99 7.97 -0.74
CA ASN A 164 -10.29 7.29 0.34
C ASN A 164 -9.58 8.23 1.33
N PRO A 165 -10.27 9.18 1.97
CA PRO A 165 -9.64 10.17 2.81
C PRO A 165 -9.04 9.62 4.11
N TYR A 166 -9.44 8.42 4.56
CA TYR A 166 -8.93 7.75 5.76
C TYR A 166 -7.62 6.99 5.54
N LEU A 167 -7.20 6.83 4.29
CA LEU A 167 -6.01 6.07 3.98
C LEU A 167 -4.76 6.74 4.57
N GLY A 168 -3.95 5.98 5.31
CA GLY A 168 -2.72 6.46 5.95
C GLY A 168 -2.94 7.30 7.22
N LEU A 169 -4.16 7.30 7.78
CA LEU A 169 -4.46 7.97 9.03
C LEU A 169 -4.46 6.98 10.21
N ASP A 170 -3.78 7.37 11.29
CA ASP A 170 -3.89 6.71 12.58
C ASP A 170 -5.26 6.98 13.26
N THR A 171 -5.49 6.41 14.42
CA THR A 171 -6.75 6.52 15.16
C THR A 171 -7.11 7.99 15.47
N GLU A 172 -6.13 8.82 15.83
CA GLU A 172 -6.34 10.23 16.12
C GLU A 172 -6.64 11.03 14.85
N GLY A 173 -5.88 10.77 13.77
CA GLY A 173 -6.12 11.37 12.46
C GLY A 173 -7.52 11.07 11.90
N ARG A 174 -8.03 9.85 12.11
CA ARG A 174 -9.40 9.47 11.71
C ARG A 174 -10.46 10.23 12.50
N LYS A 175 -10.27 10.41 13.80
CA LYS A 175 -11.16 11.21 14.64
C LYS A 175 -11.20 12.66 14.18
N LEU A 176 -10.04 13.27 13.93
CA LEU A 176 -9.94 14.64 13.41
C LEU A 176 -10.58 14.78 12.04
N LEU A 177 -10.47 13.76 11.17
CA LEU A 177 -11.16 13.76 9.88
C LEU A 177 -12.69 13.70 10.03
N ASN A 178 -13.21 12.86 10.92
CA ASN A 178 -14.64 12.79 11.20
C ASN A 178 -15.16 14.14 11.72
N ASP A 179 -14.42 14.78 12.63
CA ASP A 179 -14.76 16.12 13.11
C ASP A 179 -14.79 17.14 11.96
N ALA A 180 -13.85 17.04 11.02
CA ALA A 180 -13.79 17.90 9.84
C ALA A 180 -15.00 17.68 8.91
N LEU A 181 -15.36 16.43 8.60
CA LEU A 181 -16.52 16.10 7.79
C LEU A 181 -17.82 16.59 8.44
N ASN A 182 -17.95 16.45 9.76
CA ASN A 182 -19.09 16.99 10.51
C ASN A 182 -19.21 18.51 10.34
N LYS A 183 -18.09 19.24 10.39
CA LYS A 183 -18.07 20.70 10.20
C LYS A 183 -18.41 21.11 8.78
N ILE A 184 -17.94 20.37 7.77
CA ILE A 184 -18.30 20.59 6.35
C ILE A 184 -19.83 20.45 6.19
N ASN A 185 -20.40 19.39 6.76
CA ASN A 185 -21.85 19.18 6.72
C ASN A 185 -22.64 20.31 7.42
N GLN A 186 -22.15 20.78 8.58
CA GLN A 186 -22.77 21.91 9.30
C GLN A 186 -22.76 23.21 8.49
N GLN A 187 -21.80 23.37 7.57
CA GLN A 187 -21.77 24.48 6.60
C GLN A 187 -22.72 24.27 5.40
N GLY A 188 -23.46 23.16 5.39
CA GLY A 188 -24.42 22.84 4.34
C GLY A 188 -23.81 22.37 3.02
N ILE A 189 -22.53 21.95 3.02
CA ILE A 189 -21.85 21.43 1.85
C ILE A 189 -22.03 19.91 1.81
N PRO A 190 -22.85 19.37 0.88
CA PRO A 190 -23.03 17.94 0.72
C PRO A 190 -21.79 17.28 0.10
N PHE A 191 -21.59 15.99 0.41
CA PHE A 191 -20.43 15.27 -0.11
C PHE A 191 -20.70 13.80 -0.42
N LEU A 192 -19.87 13.26 -1.29
CA LEU A 192 -19.72 11.84 -1.60
C LEU A 192 -18.39 11.35 -1.05
N LEU A 193 -18.43 10.31 -0.22
CA LEU A 193 -17.27 9.71 0.41
C LEU A 193 -16.98 8.34 -0.21
N ILE A 194 -15.86 8.18 -0.90
CA ILE A 194 -15.37 6.86 -1.29
C ILE A 194 -14.55 6.31 -0.15
N ASN A 195 -14.94 5.14 0.37
CA ASN A 195 -14.31 4.58 1.56
C ASN A 195 -14.36 3.04 1.61
N SER A 196 -13.69 2.49 2.63
CA SER A 196 -13.82 1.09 3.02
C SER A 196 -15.23 0.82 3.58
N PRO A 197 -15.80 -0.37 3.37
CA PRO A 197 -17.12 -0.75 3.92
C PRO A 197 -17.21 -0.68 5.45
N ILE A 198 -16.07 -0.71 6.14
CA ILE A 198 -15.98 -0.83 7.61
C ILE A 198 -15.96 0.54 8.29
N GLU A 199 -15.50 1.56 7.59
CA GLU A 199 -15.28 2.91 8.15
C GLU A 199 -16.36 3.87 7.66
N MET A 200 -17.52 3.85 8.33
CA MET A 200 -18.64 4.70 7.95
C MET A 200 -18.88 5.77 9.02
N PRO A 201 -18.62 7.06 8.71
CA PRO A 201 -18.99 8.16 9.60
C PRO A 201 -20.51 8.21 9.83
N GLU A 202 -20.94 8.53 11.05
CA GLU A 202 -22.37 8.65 11.42
C GLU A 202 -23.14 9.66 10.56
N ILE A 203 -22.45 10.62 9.99
CA ILE A 203 -23.01 11.67 9.13
C ILE A 203 -23.45 11.18 7.76
N ILE A 204 -23.04 9.97 7.36
CA ILE A 204 -23.45 9.36 6.09
C ILE A 204 -24.92 8.93 6.18
N SER A 205 -25.72 9.47 5.28
CA SER A 205 -27.16 9.17 5.21
C SER A 205 -27.49 8.00 4.28
N HIS A 206 -26.69 7.82 3.20
CA HIS A 206 -26.91 6.81 2.16
C HIS A 206 -25.61 6.12 1.75
N VAL A 207 -25.73 4.87 1.33
CA VAL A 207 -24.60 4.07 0.86
C VAL A 207 -24.91 3.49 -0.51
N LEU A 208 -23.89 3.45 -1.36
CA LEU A 208 -23.89 2.79 -2.66
C LEU A 208 -22.75 1.79 -2.68
N VAL A 209 -23.07 0.52 -2.98
CA VAL A 209 -22.08 -0.57 -3.07
C VAL A 209 -21.79 -0.86 -4.53
N LEU A 210 -20.51 -0.70 -4.91
CA LEU A 210 -20.00 -1.04 -6.25
C LEU A 210 -19.30 -2.39 -6.23
N GLN A 211 -19.61 -3.20 -7.24
CA GLN A 211 -18.92 -4.46 -7.51
C GLN A 211 -18.83 -4.68 -9.02
N ASP A 212 -17.64 -5.07 -9.51
CA ASP A 212 -17.37 -5.37 -10.93
C ASP A 212 -17.83 -4.28 -11.89
N GLY A 213 -17.77 -3.02 -11.46
CA GLY A 213 -18.17 -1.85 -12.20
C GLY A 213 -19.68 -1.57 -12.22
N GLY A 214 -20.51 -2.34 -11.49
CA GLY A 214 -21.94 -2.17 -11.35
C GLY A 214 -22.39 -1.84 -9.93
N ILE A 215 -23.61 -1.32 -9.76
CA ILE A 215 -24.25 -1.12 -8.46
C ILE A 215 -24.91 -2.42 -8.02
N VAL A 216 -24.47 -3.00 -6.90
CA VAL A 216 -25.09 -4.21 -6.33
C VAL A 216 -26.06 -3.88 -5.20
N TRP A 217 -25.91 -2.73 -4.56
CA TRP A 217 -26.84 -2.26 -3.53
C TRP A 217 -26.76 -0.71 -3.42
N LYS A 218 -27.89 -0.09 -3.12
CA LYS A 218 -27.97 1.32 -2.74
C LYS A 218 -29.17 1.54 -1.81
N GLY A 219 -28.99 2.38 -0.78
CA GLY A 219 -30.03 2.64 0.19
C GLY A 219 -29.59 3.54 1.33
N LYS A 220 -30.41 3.64 2.37
CA LYS A 220 -30.08 4.40 3.58
C LYS A 220 -28.95 3.73 4.35
N ALA A 221 -28.11 4.52 4.99
CA ALA A 221 -26.98 4.00 5.77
C ALA A 221 -27.43 3.12 6.96
N CYS A 222 -28.60 3.38 7.53
CA CYS A 222 -29.16 2.54 8.61
C CYS A 222 -29.58 1.13 8.15
N ASP A 223 -29.83 0.95 6.86
CA ASP A 223 -30.23 -0.34 6.27
C ASP A 223 -29.01 -1.09 5.69
N TYR A 224 -27.82 -0.45 5.76
CA TYR A 224 -26.57 -1.02 5.24
C TYR A 224 -25.94 -1.98 6.23
N ASP A 225 -25.86 -3.25 5.88
CA ASP A 225 -25.14 -4.27 6.66
C ASP A 225 -23.71 -4.42 6.14
N ALA A 226 -22.78 -3.74 6.79
CA ALA A 226 -21.35 -3.82 6.47
C ALA A 226 -20.80 -5.25 6.58
N MET A 227 -21.39 -6.13 7.42
CA MET A 227 -20.94 -7.52 7.60
C MET A 227 -21.32 -8.39 6.40
N GLN A 228 -22.50 -8.17 5.81
CA GLN A 228 -22.93 -8.87 4.61
C GLN A 228 -21.94 -8.62 3.45
N PHE A 229 -21.56 -7.37 3.23
CA PHE A 229 -20.63 -6.99 2.16
C PHE A 229 -19.16 -7.27 2.52
N ARG A 230 -18.80 -7.25 3.82
CA ARG A 230 -17.47 -7.68 4.29
C ARG A 230 -17.23 -9.16 4.02
N ASN A 231 -18.21 -10.00 4.30
CA ASN A 231 -18.12 -11.44 4.04
C ASN A 231 -17.96 -11.71 2.54
N PHE A 232 -18.65 -10.96 1.69
CA PHE A 232 -18.52 -11.08 0.24
C PHE A 232 -17.10 -10.71 -0.25
N HIS A 233 -16.53 -9.62 0.27
CA HIS A 233 -15.15 -9.22 -0.05
C HIS A 233 -14.10 -10.19 0.50
N LEU A 234 -14.34 -10.76 1.68
CA LEU A 234 -13.46 -11.81 2.22
C LEU A 234 -13.49 -13.05 1.34
N VAL A 235 -14.65 -13.49 0.90
CA VAL A 235 -14.78 -14.67 0.03
C VAL A 235 -14.06 -14.45 -1.31
N GLU A 236 -14.24 -13.30 -1.94
CA GLU A 236 -13.54 -12.96 -3.19
C GLU A 236 -12.03 -12.87 -3.00
N PHE A 237 -11.57 -12.23 -1.93
CA PHE A 237 -10.16 -12.15 -1.56
C PHE A 237 -9.56 -13.55 -1.32
N GLU A 238 -10.25 -14.40 -0.56
CA GLU A 238 -9.84 -15.78 -0.29
C GLU A 238 -9.84 -16.63 -1.56
N GLN A 239 -10.81 -16.46 -2.45
CA GLN A 239 -10.85 -17.14 -3.74
C GLN A 239 -9.64 -16.78 -4.61
N LYS A 240 -9.28 -15.50 -4.71
CA LYS A 240 -8.09 -15.03 -5.45
C LYS A 240 -6.80 -15.58 -4.86
N LEU A 241 -6.69 -15.58 -3.53
CA LEU A 241 -5.52 -16.18 -2.86
C LEU A 241 -5.44 -17.68 -3.06
N ASN A 242 -6.57 -18.40 -2.99
CA ASN A 242 -6.63 -19.84 -3.26
C ASN A 242 -6.22 -20.16 -4.71
N GLU A 243 -6.68 -19.38 -5.69
CA GLU A 243 -6.23 -19.52 -7.09
C GLU A 243 -4.71 -19.37 -7.19
N LEU A 244 -4.14 -18.35 -6.55
CA LEU A 244 -2.70 -18.10 -6.52
C LEU A 244 -1.93 -19.25 -5.84
N ILE A 245 -2.45 -19.80 -4.74
CA ILE A 245 -1.83 -20.92 -4.02
C ILE A 245 -1.86 -22.20 -4.87
N GLN A 246 -2.98 -22.49 -5.54
CA GLN A 246 -3.13 -23.70 -6.38
C GLN A 246 -2.20 -23.69 -7.61
N THR A 247 -1.83 -22.52 -8.12
CA THR A 247 -0.90 -22.36 -9.25
C THR A 247 0.58 -22.44 -8.85
N ARG A 248 0.89 -23.01 -7.67
CA ARG A 248 2.26 -23.13 -7.15
C ARG A 248 3.13 -24.02 -8.02
N VAL A 249 4.34 -23.56 -8.31
CA VAL A 249 5.37 -24.41 -8.89
C VAL A 249 5.76 -25.49 -7.89
N MET A 250 5.69 -26.75 -8.30
CA MET A 250 6.09 -27.87 -7.43
C MET A 250 7.62 -27.93 -7.34
N PHE A 251 8.12 -27.80 -6.13
CA PHE A 251 9.53 -28.03 -5.80
C PHE A 251 9.69 -29.43 -5.17
N GLU A 252 10.93 -29.96 -5.19
CA GLU A 252 11.24 -31.16 -4.40
C GLU A 252 10.84 -30.97 -2.95
N SER A 253 10.23 -31.99 -2.37
CA SER A 253 9.79 -31.96 -0.96
C SER A 253 11.00 -31.81 -0.05
N PHE A 254 10.86 -31.04 1.00
CA PHE A 254 11.84 -30.84 2.06
C PHE A 254 11.13 -30.76 3.41
N VAL A 255 11.87 -31.02 4.48
CA VAL A 255 11.39 -30.94 5.86
C VAL A 255 11.91 -29.67 6.54
N GLN A 256 13.19 -29.39 6.39
CA GLN A 256 13.83 -28.20 6.94
C GLN A 256 14.05 -27.15 5.86
N ALA A 257 13.49 -25.94 6.06
CA ALA A 257 13.74 -24.83 5.14
C ALA A 257 15.14 -24.24 5.34
N VAL A 258 15.54 -24.03 6.61
CA VAL A 258 16.87 -23.54 7.00
C VAL A 258 17.35 -24.26 8.25
N LYS A 259 18.60 -24.72 8.25
CA LYS A 259 19.26 -25.23 9.44
C LYS A 259 20.66 -24.63 9.55
N MET A 260 20.94 -24.01 10.67
CA MET A 260 22.24 -23.44 11.04
C MET A 260 22.75 -24.12 12.30
N GLU A 261 23.99 -24.61 12.26
CA GLU A 261 24.66 -25.20 13.43
C GLU A 261 25.98 -24.51 13.67
N ASP A 262 26.10 -23.84 14.81
CA ASP A 262 27.33 -23.17 15.24
C ASP A 262 27.91 -22.20 14.21
N VAL A 263 27.05 -21.44 13.53
CA VAL A 263 27.45 -20.51 12.45
C VAL A 263 28.21 -19.32 13.03
N GLN A 264 29.38 -19.03 12.45
CA GLN A 264 30.23 -17.91 12.83
C GLN A 264 30.63 -17.11 11.60
N ILE A 265 30.45 -15.80 11.62
CA ILE A 265 30.79 -14.90 10.52
C ILE A 265 31.70 -13.80 11.03
N LYS A 266 32.84 -13.63 10.36
CA LYS A 266 33.85 -12.60 10.67
C LYS A 266 34.23 -11.83 9.40
N TYR A 267 34.39 -10.53 9.55
CA TYR A 267 34.97 -9.64 8.54
C TYR A 267 36.20 -8.98 9.14
N GLY A 268 37.38 -9.40 8.72
CA GLY A 268 38.64 -9.01 9.32
C GLY A 268 38.70 -9.42 10.81
N GLN A 269 38.92 -8.45 11.67
CA GLN A 269 38.95 -8.65 13.14
C GLN A 269 37.55 -8.62 13.79
N ARG A 270 36.51 -8.22 13.05
CA ARG A 270 35.17 -8.03 13.62
C ARG A 270 34.32 -9.30 13.47
N THR A 271 33.91 -9.89 14.57
CA THR A 271 32.89 -10.97 14.58
C THR A 271 31.51 -10.34 14.49
N ILE A 272 30.73 -10.75 13.49
CA ILE A 272 29.35 -10.31 13.27
C ILE A 272 28.34 -11.31 13.83
N LEU A 273 28.55 -12.60 13.51
CA LEU A 273 27.73 -13.69 14.05
C LEU A 273 28.65 -14.67 14.78
N GLN A 274 28.22 -15.13 15.95
CA GLN A 274 28.97 -16.06 16.78
C GLN A 274 28.01 -17.14 17.31
N HIS A 275 28.39 -18.42 17.12
CA HIS A 275 27.69 -19.57 17.62
C HIS A 275 26.18 -19.56 17.36
N GLN A 276 25.78 -19.18 16.13
CA GLN A 276 24.37 -19.10 15.77
C GLN A 276 23.83 -20.47 15.40
N ASN A 277 22.76 -20.87 16.10
CA ASN A 277 21.96 -22.04 15.81
C ASN A 277 20.54 -21.59 15.45
N TRP A 278 20.01 -22.07 14.36
CA TRP A 278 18.63 -21.78 13.94
C TRP A 278 18.09 -22.93 13.12
N ASP A 279 16.94 -23.45 13.51
CA ASP A 279 16.24 -24.55 12.83
C ASP A 279 14.85 -24.06 12.45
N ILE A 280 14.55 -23.99 11.16
CA ILE A 280 13.29 -23.54 10.60
C ILE A 280 12.70 -24.68 9.79
N GLN A 281 11.57 -25.19 10.23
CA GLN A 281 10.85 -26.24 9.53
C GLN A 281 10.02 -25.66 8.38
N LYS A 282 9.63 -26.50 7.44
CA LYS A 282 8.68 -26.15 6.39
C LYS A 282 7.37 -25.65 6.99
N GLY A 283 6.88 -24.51 6.53
CA GLY A 283 5.63 -23.89 7.02
C GLY A 283 5.77 -23.07 8.30
N ASP A 284 6.97 -23.02 8.91
CA ASP A 284 7.20 -22.14 10.07
C ASP A 284 7.14 -20.65 9.68
N ALA A 285 6.72 -19.83 10.64
CA ALA A 285 6.76 -18.37 10.53
C ALA A 285 7.54 -17.76 11.70
N TRP A 286 8.68 -17.15 11.38
CA TRP A 286 9.62 -16.59 12.33
C TRP A 286 9.80 -15.10 12.21
N ALA A 287 9.86 -14.39 13.36
CA ALA A 287 10.41 -13.04 13.42
C ALA A 287 11.91 -13.07 13.71
N LEU A 288 12.70 -12.36 12.90
CA LEU A 288 14.12 -12.11 13.20
C LEU A 288 14.26 -10.71 13.76
N LYS A 289 14.58 -10.61 15.05
CA LYS A 289 14.69 -9.38 15.83
C LYS A 289 16.13 -9.09 16.25
N GLY A 290 16.41 -7.86 16.60
CA GLY A 290 17.69 -7.41 17.12
C GLY A 290 18.01 -5.97 16.74
N PRO A 291 18.93 -5.30 17.48
CA PRO A 291 19.33 -3.93 17.18
C PRO A 291 20.06 -3.80 15.82
N ASN A 292 20.21 -2.57 15.34
CA ASN A 292 21.02 -2.32 14.15
C ASN A 292 22.46 -2.75 14.38
N GLY A 293 23.04 -3.43 13.39
CA GLY A 293 24.39 -4.00 13.52
C GLY A 293 24.50 -5.35 14.25
N ALA A 294 23.38 -5.95 14.70
CA ALA A 294 23.37 -7.28 15.32
C ALA A 294 23.61 -8.45 14.34
N GLY A 295 23.70 -8.17 13.02
CA GLY A 295 23.98 -9.20 12.02
C GLY A 295 22.73 -9.76 11.31
N LYS A 296 21.53 -9.14 11.44
CA LYS A 296 20.30 -9.61 10.77
C LYS A 296 20.48 -9.77 9.27
N SER A 297 20.93 -8.72 8.57
CA SER A 297 21.17 -8.75 7.11
C SER A 297 22.28 -9.74 6.73
N THR A 298 23.30 -9.91 7.59
CA THR A 298 24.34 -10.94 7.40
C THR A 298 23.74 -12.34 7.49
N MET A 299 22.87 -12.61 8.46
CA MET A 299 22.19 -13.89 8.59
C MET A 299 21.26 -14.17 7.38
N ILE A 300 20.52 -13.19 6.92
CA ILE A 300 19.68 -13.28 5.71
C ILE A 300 20.56 -13.57 4.49
N SER A 301 21.67 -12.84 4.31
CA SER A 301 22.56 -13.06 3.15
C SER A 301 23.16 -14.45 3.09
N MET A 302 23.31 -15.14 4.24
CA MET A 302 23.68 -16.56 4.28
C MET A 302 22.58 -17.44 3.68
N ILE A 303 21.31 -17.17 4.02
CA ILE A 303 20.14 -17.93 3.56
C ILE A 303 19.87 -17.66 2.08
N THR A 304 19.96 -16.40 1.63
CA THR A 304 19.76 -16.03 0.21
C THR A 304 20.93 -16.44 -0.71
N ALA A 305 21.96 -17.07 -0.11
CA ALA A 305 23.16 -17.51 -0.81
C ALA A 305 24.02 -16.37 -1.42
N ASP A 306 23.83 -15.14 -0.95
CA ASP A 306 24.61 -13.97 -1.39
C ASP A 306 25.94 -13.82 -0.61
N ASN A 307 26.07 -14.47 0.55
CA ASN A 307 27.26 -14.43 1.38
C ASN A 307 28.21 -15.61 1.05
N PRO A 308 29.43 -15.35 0.53
CA PRO A 308 30.37 -16.43 0.17
C PRO A 308 30.84 -17.24 1.39
N GLN A 309 30.84 -16.69 2.61
CA GLN A 309 31.18 -17.47 3.81
C GLN A 309 30.17 -18.58 4.12
N SER A 310 28.99 -18.57 3.48
CA SER A 310 27.98 -19.64 3.64
C SER A 310 28.51 -21.04 3.31
N TYR A 311 29.47 -21.14 2.38
CA TYR A 311 30.06 -22.40 1.96
C TYR A 311 30.94 -23.06 3.04
N SER A 312 31.52 -22.27 3.93
CA SER A 312 32.39 -22.75 5.01
C SER A 312 31.63 -23.02 6.33
N GLN A 313 30.33 -22.75 6.37
CA GLN A 313 29.53 -22.91 7.56
C GLN A 313 28.70 -24.20 7.54
N LYS A 314 28.25 -24.62 8.71
CA LYS A 314 27.27 -25.71 8.85
C LYS A 314 25.87 -25.13 8.61
N LEU A 315 25.55 -24.96 7.34
CA LEU A 315 24.29 -24.41 6.84
C LEU A 315 23.65 -25.40 5.88
N TRP A 316 22.38 -25.70 6.10
CA TRP A 316 21.52 -26.45 5.18
C TRP A 316 20.36 -25.58 4.75
N LEU A 317 20.04 -25.65 3.47
CA LEU A 317 18.89 -24.98 2.86
C LEU A 317 18.08 -26.04 2.11
N PHE A 318 16.80 -26.17 2.45
CA PHE A 318 15.89 -27.16 1.87
C PHE A 318 16.46 -28.60 1.95
N ASP A 319 16.91 -29.01 3.15
CA ASP A 319 17.56 -30.28 3.51
C ASP A 319 18.93 -30.53 2.83
N ARG A 320 19.42 -29.61 1.99
CA ARG A 320 20.73 -29.76 1.32
C ARG A 320 21.79 -28.91 2.01
N LYS A 321 22.93 -29.52 2.35
CA LYS A 321 24.07 -28.82 2.93
C LYS A 321 24.64 -27.82 1.91
N ARG A 322 24.93 -26.61 2.36
CA ARG A 322 25.52 -25.58 1.51
C ARG A 322 26.90 -26.03 0.98
N GLY A 323 27.09 -25.94 -0.36
CA GLY A 323 28.31 -26.38 -1.03
C GLY A 323 28.32 -27.88 -1.42
N SER A 324 27.17 -28.55 -1.43
CA SER A 324 27.06 -29.96 -1.87
C SER A 324 26.80 -30.12 -3.39
N GLY A 325 26.93 -29.04 -4.17
CA GLY A 325 26.77 -29.04 -5.63
C GLY A 325 25.54 -28.29 -6.14
N GLU A 326 24.74 -27.74 -5.23
CA GLU A 326 23.61 -26.89 -5.61
C GLU A 326 24.06 -25.54 -6.20
N SER A 327 23.36 -25.06 -7.22
CA SER A 327 23.59 -23.74 -7.77
C SER A 327 22.90 -22.65 -6.95
N ILE A 328 23.47 -21.43 -6.98
CA ILE A 328 22.84 -20.24 -6.35
C ILE A 328 21.44 -20.02 -6.95
N TRP A 329 21.26 -20.27 -8.23
CA TRP A 329 19.98 -20.09 -8.92
C TRP A 329 18.91 -21.07 -8.46
N GLU A 330 19.28 -22.33 -8.15
CA GLU A 330 18.34 -23.32 -7.58
C GLU A 330 17.83 -22.87 -6.21
N ILE A 331 18.69 -22.27 -5.39
CA ILE A 331 18.30 -21.71 -4.10
C ILE A 331 17.40 -20.49 -4.29
N LYS A 332 17.81 -19.54 -5.14
CA LYS A 332 17.06 -18.28 -5.38
C LYS A 332 15.67 -18.53 -5.96
N LYS A 333 15.50 -19.54 -6.80
CA LYS A 333 14.17 -19.94 -7.30
C LYS A 333 13.20 -20.32 -6.19
N ARG A 334 13.70 -20.87 -5.08
CA ARG A 334 12.89 -21.30 -3.93
C ARG A 334 12.65 -20.18 -2.91
N ILE A 335 13.30 -19.01 -3.07
CA ILE A 335 13.24 -17.92 -2.09
C ILE A 335 12.57 -16.69 -2.71
N GLY A 336 11.48 -16.21 -2.10
CA GLY A 336 10.96 -14.87 -2.33
C GLY A 336 11.66 -13.91 -1.36
N PHE A 337 12.22 -12.80 -1.87
CA PHE A 337 13.03 -11.91 -1.07
C PHE A 337 12.68 -10.45 -1.31
N VAL A 338 12.50 -9.70 -0.22
CA VAL A 338 12.36 -8.24 -0.20
C VAL A 338 13.28 -7.68 0.88
N SER A 339 14.04 -6.64 0.56
CA SER A 339 14.85 -5.89 1.52
C SER A 339 14.92 -4.40 1.15
N PRO A 340 15.30 -3.52 2.09
CA PRO A 340 15.56 -2.10 1.80
C PRO A 340 16.65 -1.91 0.73
N GLU A 341 17.72 -2.71 0.77
CA GLU A 341 18.79 -2.65 -0.24
C GLU A 341 18.27 -3.03 -1.63
N LEU A 342 17.47 -4.10 -1.72
CA LEU A 342 16.86 -4.49 -3.00
C LEU A 342 16.09 -3.30 -3.59
N HIS A 343 15.28 -2.60 -2.78
CA HIS A 343 14.52 -1.45 -3.22
C HIS A 343 15.41 -0.29 -3.71
N LEU A 344 16.49 0.02 -2.98
CA LEU A 344 17.43 1.10 -3.33
C LEU A 344 18.14 0.85 -4.68
N TYR A 345 18.50 -0.40 -4.95
CA TYR A 345 19.28 -0.77 -6.13
C TYR A 345 18.45 -1.31 -7.29
N PHE A 346 17.14 -1.48 -7.10
CA PHE A 346 16.24 -1.97 -8.14
C PHE A 346 15.89 -0.86 -9.13
N LYS A 347 16.81 -0.59 -10.05
CA LYS A 347 16.62 0.40 -11.13
C LYS A 347 15.92 -0.28 -12.30
N ASN A 348 14.62 -0.10 -12.44
CA ASN A 348 13.84 -0.65 -13.53
C ASN A 348 12.96 0.43 -14.16
N THR A 349 13.00 0.56 -15.47
CA THR A 349 12.20 1.53 -16.25
C THR A 349 10.93 0.91 -16.84
N GLY A 350 10.71 -0.38 -16.60
CA GLY A 350 9.54 -1.10 -17.09
C GLY A 350 8.27 -0.80 -16.31
N LYS A 351 7.16 -1.29 -16.85
CA LYS A 351 5.86 -1.24 -16.18
C LYS A 351 5.83 -2.11 -14.93
N CYS A 352 5.02 -1.74 -13.94
CA CYS A 352 4.88 -2.51 -12.69
C CYS A 352 4.50 -3.98 -12.93
N LEU A 353 3.61 -4.25 -13.88
CA LEU A 353 3.27 -5.61 -14.30
C LEU A 353 4.50 -6.41 -14.73
N SER A 354 5.37 -5.80 -15.51
CA SER A 354 6.62 -6.42 -15.97
C SER A 354 7.60 -6.65 -14.82
N VAL A 355 7.66 -5.73 -13.86
CA VAL A 355 8.47 -5.87 -12.65
C VAL A 355 8.00 -7.05 -11.82
N VAL A 356 6.69 -7.19 -11.58
CA VAL A 356 6.13 -8.35 -10.86
C VAL A 356 6.45 -9.65 -11.60
N GLY A 357 6.16 -9.69 -12.91
CA GLY A 357 6.42 -10.87 -13.73
C GLY A 357 7.88 -11.32 -13.77
N SER A 358 8.83 -10.36 -13.64
CA SER A 358 10.27 -10.67 -13.56
C SER A 358 10.63 -11.54 -12.35
N GLY A 359 9.80 -11.54 -11.31
CA GLY A 359 9.97 -12.37 -10.11
C GLY A 359 9.85 -13.87 -10.40
N MET A 360 9.07 -14.28 -11.39
CA MET A 360 8.99 -15.68 -11.82
C MET A 360 10.27 -16.18 -12.51
N LEU A 361 11.06 -15.25 -13.06
CA LEU A 361 12.30 -15.54 -13.78
C LEU A 361 13.55 -15.26 -12.95
N ASP A 362 13.39 -14.74 -11.72
CA ASP A 362 14.46 -14.27 -10.83
C ASP A 362 15.43 -13.26 -11.49
N THR A 363 14.93 -12.44 -12.41
CA THR A 363 15.71 -11.43 -13.14
C THR A 363 15.36 -10.02 -12.67
N LEU A 364 16.28 -9.05 -12.81
CA LEU A 364 16.02 -7.64 -12.48
C LEU A 364 15.17 -6.91 -13.54
N GLY A 365 14.91 -7.57 -14.68
CA GLY A 365 14.07 -7.06 -15.76
C GLY A 365 13.55 -8.19 -16.62
N LEU A 366 12.56 -7.90 -17.47
CA LEU A 366 12.04 -8.88 -18.43
C LEU A 366 12.86 -8.83 -19.72
N PHE A 367 13.51 -9.94 -20.04
CA PHE A 367 14.22 -10.14 -21.31
C PHE A 367 13.36 -10.90 -22.35
N LYS A 368 12.20 -11.41 -21.92
CA LYS A 368 11.20 -12.08 -22.77
C LYS A 368 9.81 -11.60 -22.36
N PRO A 369 8.85 -11.48 -23.30
CA PRO A 369 7.48 -11.15 -22.95
C PRO A 369 6.88 -12.22 -22.04
N LEU A 370 6.03 -11.81 -21.12
CA LEU A 370 5.27 -12.71 -20.25
C LEU A 370 4.25 -13.50 -21.08
N THR A 371 4.05 -14.76 -20.74
CA THR A 371 2.90 -15.54 -21.24
C THR A 371 1.60 -14.96 -20.66
N GLU A 372 0.45 -15.29 -21.24
CA GLU A 372 -0.84 -14.83 -20.74
C GLU A 372 -1.10 -15.33 -19.30
N GLU A 373 -0.71 -16.56 -18.98
CA GLU A 373 -0.79 -17.10 -17.62
C GLU A 373 0.09 -16.32 -16.62
N GLN A 374 1.32 -15.98 -17.04
CA GLN A 374 2.23 -15.19 -16.21
C GLN A 374 1.71 -13.75 -15.99
N LYS A 375 1.12 -13.14 -17.02
CA LYS A 375 0.45 -11.83 -16.91
C LYS A 375 -0.72 -11.91 -15.96
N HIS A 376 -1.60 -12.89 -16.12
CA HIS A 376 -2.76 -13.10 -15.26
C HIS A 376 -2.34 -13.25 -13.79
N ARG A 377 -1.37 -14.11 -13.50
CA ARG A 377 -0.82 -14.30 -12.15
C ARG A 377 -0.23 -13.01 -11.58
N SER A 378 0.50 -12.24 -12.39
CA SER A 378 1.09 -10.97 -11.96
C SER A 378 0.00 -9.94 -11.65
N LEU A 379 -1.04 -9.84 -12.49
CA LEU A 379 -2.19 -8.97 -12.25
C LEU A 379 -2.96 -9.38 -10.99
N LEU A 380 -3.15 -10.69 -10.78
CA LEU A 380 -3.86 -11.19 -9.61
C LEU A 380 -3.11 -10.88 -8.30
N TRP A 381 -1.77 -10.96 -8.28
CA TRP A 381 -0.98 -10.53 -7.14
C TRP A 381 -1.04 -9.01 -6.91
N LEU A 382 -1.00 -8.21 -7.96
CA LEU A 382 -1.19 -6.76 -7.85
C LEU A 382 -2.58 -6.43 -7.29
N ASP A 383 -3.60 -7.19 -7.68
CA ASP A 383 -4.98 -7.00 -7.23
C ASP A 383 -5.15 -7.42 -5.76
N VAL A 384 -4.66 -8.60 -5.39
CA VAL A 384 -4.67 -9.08 -3.99
C VAL A 384 -3.95 -8.10 -3.06
N LEU A 385 -2.84 -7.49 -3.49
CA LEU A 385 -2.12 -6.47 -2.72
C LEU A 385 -2.74 -5.06 -2.85
N GLY A 386 -3.79 -4.92 -3.64
CA GLY A 386 -4.50 -3.68 -3.72
C GLY A 386 -3.88 -2.61 -4.62
N ILE A 387 -3.02 -2.99 -5.51
CA ILE A 387 -2.26 -2.08 -6.37
C ILE A 387 -2.42 -2.39 -7.87
N ALA A 388 -3.51 -3.08 -8.27
CA ALA A 388 -3.80 -3.41 -9.67
C ALA A 388 -3.78 -2.18 -10.59
N HIS A 389 -4.19 -1.02 -10.08
CA HIS A 389 -4.18 0.26 -10.81
C HIS A 389 -2.78 0.75 -11.20
N LEU A 390 -1.72 0.13 -10.66
CA LEU A 390 -0.33 0.43 -11.00
C LEU A 390 0.21 -0.43 -12.14
N ALA A 391 -0.48 -1.48 -12.56
CA ALA A 391 0.01 -2.49 -13.50
C ALA A 391 0.68 -1.89 -14.75
N GLU A 392 0.03 -0.88 -15.36
CA GLU A 392 0.49 -0.20 -16.59
C GLU A 392 1.40 1.01 -16.33
N LYS A 393 1.58 1.41 -15.06
CA LYS A 393 2.47 2.52 -14.71
C LYS A 393 3.93 2.09 -14.73
N GLU A 394 4.80 3.00 -15.09
CA GLU A 394 6.25 2.80 -15.04
C GLU A 394 6.71 2.78 -13.58
N PHE A 395 7.48 1.76 -13.21
CA PHE A 395 7.89 1.51 -11.83
C PHE A 395 8.61 2.70 -11.18
N TYR A 396 9.45 3.41 -11.92
CA TYR A 396 10.17 4.56 -11.39
C TYR A 396 9.30 5.83 -11.20
N LYS A 397 8.07 5.84 -11.76
CA LYS A 397 7.13 6.98 -11.66
C LYS A 397 6.14 6.86 -10.50
N ILE A 398 6.14 5.75 -9.79
CA ILE A 398 5.27 5.54 -8.63
C ILE A 398 6.00 5.88 -7.32
N SER A 399 5.26 6.11 -6.25
CA SER A 399 5.82 6.42 -4.93
C SER A 399 6.68 5.28 -4.37
N GLN A 400 7.59 5.59 -3.44
CA GLN A 400 8.46 4.59 -2.81
C GLN A 400 7.65 3.49 -2.08
N GLY A 401 6.55 3.85 -1.41
CA GLY A 401 5.64 2.87 -0.80
C GLY A 401 5.01 1.94 -1.84
N GLU A 402 4.52 2.51 -2.96
CA GLU A 402 3.98 1.73 -4.07
C GLU A 402 5.06 0.83 -4.73
N GLN A 403 6.29 1.33 -4.87
CA GLN A 403 7.42 0.53 -5.38
C GLN A 403 7.68 -0.69 -4.48
N ARG A 404 7.65 -0.52 -3.15
CA ARG A 404 7.79 -1.63 -2.19
C ARG A 404 6.67 -2.64 -2.30
N MET A 405 5.44 -2.19 -2.47
CA MET A 405 4.29 -3.07 -2.71
C MET A 405 4.46 -3.89 -4.00
N VAL A 406 4.95 -3.27 -5.07
CA VAL A 406 5.27 -3.96 -6.34
C VAL A 406 6.40 -4.96 -6.16
N LEU A 407 7.44 -4.64 -5.37
CA LEU A 407 8.53 -5.58 -5.07
C LEU A 407 8.07 -6.72 -4.15
N LEU A 408 7.12 -6.48 -3.26
CA LEU A 408 6.46 -7.52 -2.48
C LEU A 408 5.66 -8.46 -3.40
N ALA A 409 4.86 -7.92 -4.32
CA ALA A 409 4.17 -8.70 -5.35
C ALA A 409 5.16 -9.55 -6.17
N ARG A 410 6.30 -8.96 -6.54
CA ARG A 410 7.38 -9.63 -7.26
C ARG A 410 7.98 -10.80 -6.47
N ALA A 411 8.13 -10.68 -5.15
CA ALA A 411 8.62 -11.76 -4.30
C ALA A 411 7.59 -12.89 -4.16
N LEU A 412 6.30 -12.53 -4.13
CA LEU A 412 5.18 -13.47 -3.96
C LEU A 412 4.78 -14.20 -5.24
N VAL A 413 4.98 -13.59 -6.43
CA VAL A 413 4.42 -14.08 -7.71
C VAL A 413 4.83 -15.50 -8.08
N LYS A 414 5.98 -15.97 -7.61
CA LYS A 414 6.47 -17.33 -7.82
C LYS A 414 5.99 -18.36 -6.78
N ASN A 415 5.19 -17.92 -5.80
CA ASN A 415 4.74 -18.73 -4.66
C ASN A 415 5.90 -19.50 -4.00
N PRO A 416 6.91 -18.81 -3.48
CA PRO A 416 8.14 -19.45 -3.01
C PRO A 416 7.89 -20.29 -1.77
N PRO A 417 8.56 -21.44 -1.60
CA PRO A 417 8.49 -22.23 -0.37
C PRO A 417 9.13 -21.54 0.84
N LEU A 418 10.05 -20.58 0.62
CA LEU A 418 10.60 -19.72 1.67
C LEU A 418 10.46 -18.24 1.25
N LEU A 419 9.76 -17.47 2.08
CA LEU A 419 9.58 -16.03 1.91
C LEU A 419 10.36 -15.29 2.99
N ILE A 420 11.28 -14.42 2.58
CA ILE A 420 12.09 -13.60 3.48
C ILE A 420 11.74 -12.13 3.22
N LEU A 421 11.18 -11.48 4.24
CA LEU A 421 10.74 -10.10 4.18
C LEU A 421 11.52 -9.27 5.20
N ASP A 422 12.47 -8.49 4.72
CA ASP A 422 13.28 -7.59 5.54
C ASP A 422 12.70 -6.18 5.45
N GLU A 423 12.11 -5.72 6.55
CA GLU A 423 11.41 -4.44 6.69
C GLU A 423 10.41 -4.13 5.55
N PRO A 424 9.51 -5.06 5.20
CA PRO A 424 8.67 -4.90 4.01
C PRO A 424 7.68 -3.73 4.12
N CYS A 425 7.34 -3.32 5.34
CA CYS A 425 6.34 -2.28 5.62
C CYS A 425 6.92 -0.88 5.78
N GLN A 426 8.23 -0.70 5.70
CA GLN A 426 8.87 0.60 5.89
C GLN A 426 8.40 1.61 4.82
N GLY A 427 7.81 2.75 5.26
CA GLY A 427 7.31 3.80 4.36
C GLY A 427 5.97 3.48 3.68
N ILE A 428 5.29 2.43 4.11
CA ILE A 428 3.93 2.05 3.73
C ILE A 428 2.96 2.60 4.77
N ASP A 429 1.75 2.97 4.37
CA ASP A 429 0.73 3.46 5.30
C ASP A 429 0.10 2.33 6.14
N ALA A 430 -0.46 2.68 7.30
CA ALA A 430 -0.97 1.71 8.27
C ALA A 430 -2.10 0.82 7.70
N GLY A 431 -2.94 1.36 6.81
CA GLY A 431 -4.02 0.57 6.19
C GLY A 431 -3.48 -0.49 5.25
N GLN A 432 -2.44 -0.16 4.48
CA GLN A 432 -1.75 -1.11 3.61
C GLN A 432 -0.94 -2.14 4.41
N ILE A 433 -0.32 -1.73 5.54
CA ILE A 433 0.36 -2.67 6.44
C ILE A 433 -0.60 -3.73 6.96
N ASP A 434 -1.78 -3.33 7.45
CA ASP A 434 -2.78 -4.28 7.92
C ASP A 434 -3.29 -5.21 6.80
N HIS A 435 -3.36 -4.70 5.57
CA HIS A 435 -3.71 -5.52 4.42
C HIS A 435 -2.63 -6.55 4.08
N ILE A 436 -1.34 -6.14 4.04
CA ILE A 436 -0.20 -7.04 3.85
C ILE A 436 -0.20 -8.15 4.92
N LYS A 437 -0.41 -7.79 6.18
CA LYS A 437 -0.47 -8.78 7.28
C LYS A 437 -1.54 -9.83 7.04
N LYS A 438 -2.73 -9.43 6.61
CA LYS A 438 -3.82 -10.37 6.28
C LYS A 438 -3.46 -11.30 5.11
N VAL A 439 -2.81 -10.77 4.07
CA VAL A 439 -2.31 -11.58 2.94
C VAL A 439 -1.30 -12.63 3.43
N LEU A 440 -0.34 -12.21 4.26
CA LEU A 440 0.69 -13.10 4.79
C LEU A 440 0.13 -14.13 5.76
N ASP A 441 -0.79 -13.73 6.64
CA ASP A 441 -1.49 -14.64 7.56
C ASP A 441 -2.21 -15.73 6.76
N TYR A 442 -2.98 -15.35 5.74
CA TYR A 442 -3.69 -16.30 4.89
C TYR A 442 -2.75 -17.26 4.13
N LEU A 443 -1.67 -16.71 3.56
CA LEU A 443 -0.68 -17.52 2.84
C LEU A 443 -0.04 -18.59 3.72
N VAL A 444 0.43 -18.22 4.92
CA VAL A 444 1.08 -19.15 5.84
C VAL A 444 0.08 -20.19 6.38
N GLU A 445 -1.17 -19.80 6.64
CA GLU A 445 -2.20 -20.70 7.15
C GLU A 445 -2.72 -21.71 6.10
N HIS A 446 -2.74 -21.32 4.82
CA HIS A 446 -3.34 -22.13 3.75
C HIS A 446 -2.32 -22.69 2.76
N SER A 447 -1.02 -22.48 3.00
CA SER A 447 0.04 -23.06 2.18
C SER A 447 1.22 -23.50 3.05
N ASP A 448 2.11 -24.30 2.47
CA ASP A 448 3.36 -24.71 3.14
C ASP A 448 4.47 -23.63 3.04
N THR A 449 4.12 -22.37 2.89
CA THR A 449 5.10 -21.27 2.78
C THR A 449 5.74 -21.01 4.12
N THR A 450 7.06 -21.14 4.19
CA THR A 450 7.85 -20.73 5.35
C THR A 450 8.13 -19.24 5.29
N LEU A 451 7.99 -18.53 6.42
CA LEU A 451 8.16 -17.08 6.49
C LEU A 451 9.27 -16.69 7.47
N ILE A 452 10.20 -15.85 7.00
CA ILE A 452 11.12 -15.09 7.86
C ILE A 452 10.77 -13.62 7.71
N TYR A 453 10.33 -13.01 8.80
CA TYR A 453 9.87 -11.62 8.84
C TYR A 453 10.79 -10.79 9.73
N VAL A 454 11.36 -9.72 9.19
CA VAL A 454 12.19 -8.79 9.96
C VAL A 454 11.47 -7.46 10.07
N SER A 455 11.26 -7.00 11.30
CA SER A 455 10.73 -5.67 11.58
C SER A 455 11.27 -5.13 12.90
N HIS A 456 11.41 -3.81 12.96
CA HIS A 456 11.71 -3.09 14.21
C HIS A 456 10.44 -2.79 15.01
N TYR A 457 9.25 -2.92 14.41
CA TYR A 457 7.97 -2.59 15.02
C TYR A 457 7.16 -3.86 15.25
N GLU A 458 6.74 -4.10 16.49
CA GLU A 458 5.88 -5.26 16.82
C GLU A 458 4.50 -5.18 16.16
N SER A 459 3.98 -3.96 15.99
CA SER A 459 2.70 -3.71 15.31
C SER A 459 2.66 -4.22 13.87
N ASP A 460 3.81 -4.29 13.21
CA ASP A 460 3.91 -4.65 11.78
C ASP A 460 4.05 -6.15 11.55
N ILE A 461 4.25 -6.93 12.64
CA ILE A 461 4.42 -8.38 12.53
C ILE A 461 3.07 -9.07 12.31
N PRO A 462 2.93 -9.93 11.27
CA PRO A 462 1.73 -10.72 11.03
C PRO A 462 1.40 -11.68 12.18
N LYS A 463 0.13 -12.03 12.34
CA LYS A 463 -0.34 -12.95 13.41
C LYS A 463 0.13 -14.40 13.24
N CYS A 464 0.41 -14.81 12.01
CA CYS A 464 0.96 -16.14 11.70
C CYS A 464 2.38 -16.33 12.27
N VAL A 465 3.11 -15.24 12.53
CA VAL A 465 4.46 -15.29 13.12
C VAL A 465 4.37 -15.58 14.61
N LYS A 466 4.69 -16.81 15.00
CA LYS A 466 4.60 -17.29 16.40
C LYS A 466 5.95 -17.49 17.07
N GLN A 467 7.03 -17.51 16.30
CA GLN A 467 8.37 -17.80 16.76
C GLN A 467 9.27 -16.58 16.56
N THR A 468 10.25 -16.40 17.43
CA THR A 468 11.19 -15.27 17.36
C THR A 468 12.62 -15.76 17.50
N LYS A 469 13.49 -15.32 16.59
CA LYS A 469 14.94 -15.41 16.72
C LYS A 469 15.48 -14.03 17.06
N GLU A 470 16.15 -13.90 18.20
CA GLU A 470 16.73 -12.66 18.64
C GLU A 470 18.25 -12.67 18.46
N LEU A 471 18.79 -11.62 17.85
CA LEU A 471 20.23 -11.39 17.71
C LEU A 471 20.68 -10.26 18.63
N THR A 472 21.83 -10.44 19.27
CA THR A 472 22.46 -9.44 20.13
C THR A 472 23.75 -8.92 19.52
N ILE A 473 24.09 -7.66 19.79
CA ILE A 473 25.38 -7.10 19.36
C ILE A 473 26.49 -7.81 20.14
N GLN A 474 27.43 -8.40 19.40
CA GLN A 474 28.65 -8.95 20.00
C GLN A 474 29.54 -7.81 20.51
N LYS A 475 29.80 -7.78 21.80
CA LYS A 475 30.80 -6.84 22.37
C LYS A 475 32.19 -7.23 21.84
N VAL A 476 32.82 -6.31 21.12
CA VAL A 476 34.23 -6.45 20.76
C VAL A 476 35.03 -6.40 22.08
N SER A 477 35.55 -7.52 22.53
CA SER A 477 36.61 -7.50 23.52
C SER A 477 37.86 -6.94 22.85
N LEU A 478 38.16 -5.66 23.08
CA LEU A 478 39.46 -5.13 22.73
C LEU A 478 40.51 -5.89 23.55
N PRO A 479 41.61 -6.38 22.93
CA PRO A 479 42.71 -6.91 23.72
C PRO A 479 43.23 -5.80 24.64
N PRO A 480 43.71 -6.13 25.82
CA PRO A 480 44.32 -5.14 26.72
C PRO A 480 45.46 -4.45 25.95
N ILE A 481 45.48 -3.14 26.00
CA ILE A 481 46.59 -2.33 25.49
C ILE A 481 47.76 -2.65 26.40
N GLU A 482 48.77 -3.39 25.88
CA GLU A 482 50.08 -3.54 26.53
C GLU A 482 50.92 -2.25 26.46
#